data_43a6a8638d54d0a77e372ba73f6c51d0
#
_entry.id   43a6a8638d54d0a77e372ba73f6c51d0
#
_cell.length_a   1.000
_cell.length_b   1.000
_cell.length_c   1.000
_cell.angle_alpha   90.00
_cell.angle_beta   90.00
_cell.angle_gamma   90.00
#
_symmetry.space_group_name_H-M   'P 1'
#
loop_
_entity.id
_entity.type
_entity.pdbx_description
1 polymer ?
#
loop_
_entity_poly.entity_id
_entity_poly.type
_entity_poly.pdbx_seq_one_letter_code
_entity_poly.pdbx_strand_id
1 'polypeptide(L)'
;MDRIEMFGNIAHNNILRVERVLKMLSSDNQDALEFITSAAGANLTSFEKLVFEEQFGPLLSGTLMNFVEIGMCGNLLFKGDKPNVNGLANEMTDLYARKNRDYGNSFDKSMDKFGMVVSVIRIGDKVNRLQSLVKKKGEAEVKDESIADTFMDLACYAIMTQMWLVCEGNSEEKEAADE
;
A
#
# COMPACT_ATOMS: atom_id res chain seq x y z
N MET A 1 -7.56 8.40 18.13
CA MET A 1 -8.21 7.55 17.07
C MET A 1 -7.62 6.16 17.17
N ASP A 2 -8.46 5.14 17.20
CA ASP A 2 -8.00 3.74 17.19
C ASP A 2 -7.28 3.42 15.87
N ARG A 3 -6.26 2.55 15.91
CA ARG A 3 -5.44 2.21 14.73
C ARG A 3 -6.24 1.49 13.63
N ILE A 4 -7.22 0.68 14.00
CA ILE A 4 -8.10 0.02 13.03
C ILE A 4 -8.98 1.05 12.32
N GLU A 5 -9.53 2.01 13.07
CA GLU A 5 -10.29 3.14 12.54
C GLU A 5 -9.42 4.01 11.62
N MET A 6 -8.17 4.30 12.02
CA MET A 6 -7.23 5.07 11.20
C MET A 6 -6.92 4.36 9.87
N PHE A 7 -6.63 3.06 9.92
CA PHE A 7 -6.42 2.25 8.72
C PHE A 7 -7.62 2.30 7.78
N GLY A 8 -8.82 2.05 8.31
CA GLY A 8 -10.07 2.08 7.56
C GLY A 8 -10.33 3.42 6.91
N ASN A 9 -10.10 4.52 7.64
CA ASN A 9 -10.27 5.87 7.10
C ASN A 9 -9.31 6.15 5.93
N ILE A 10 -8.05 5.75 6.01
CA ILE A 10 -7.10 5.91 4.90
C ILE A 10 -7.54 5.06 3.70
N ALA A 11 -7.94 3.81 3.90
CA ALA A 11 -8.43 2.95 2.83
C ALA A 11 -9.67 3.56 2.14
N HIS A 12 -10.66 4.03 2.90
CA HIS A 12 -11.89 4.62 2.38
C HIS A 12 -11.66 5.96 1.68
N ASN A 13 -10.73 6.79 2.16
CA ASN A 13 -10.39 8.06 1.51
C ASN A 13 -9.81 7.90 0.10
N ASN A 14 -9.31 6.71 -0.24
CA ASN A 14 -8.80 6.40 -1.58
C ASN A 14 -9.88 5.88 -2.56
N ILE A 15 -11.11 5.59 -2.12
CA ILE A 15 -12.16 4.96 -2.95
C ILE A 15 -12.41 5.73 -4.25
N LEU A 16 -12.68 7.04 -4.15
CA LEU A 16 -12.98 7.86 -5.33
C LEU A 16 -11.81 7.94 -6.33
N ARG A 17 -10.58 7.90 -5.82
CA ARG A 17 -9.38 7.89 -6.67
C ARG A 17 -9.26 6.55 -7.38
N VAL A 18 -9.41 5.43 -6.67
CA VAL A 18 -9.41 4.07 -7.23
C VAL A 18 -10.51 3.90 -8.29
N GLU A 19 -11.74 4.32 -8.01
CA GLU A 19 -12.84 4.27 -8.99
C GLU A 19 -12.53 5.08 -10.25
N ARG A 20 -11.89 6.24 -10.11
CA ARG A 20 -11.48 7.06 -11.26
C ARG A 20 -10.41 6.37 -12.08
N VAL A 21 -9.38 5.82 -11.44
CA VAL A 21 -8.30 5.08 -12.11
C VAL A 21 -8.87 3.88 -12.86
N LEU A 22 -9.71 3.06 -12.24
CA LEU A 22 -10.34 1.91 -12.88
C LEU A 22 -11.16 2.28 -14.12
N LYS A 23 -11.82 3.45 -14.14
CA LYS A 23 -12.54 3.94 -15.33
C LYS A 23 -11.62 4.41 -16.46
N MET A 24 -10.38 4.75 -16.17
CA MET A 24 -9.39 5.22 -17.15
C MET A 24 -8.52 4.10 -17.72
N LEU A 25 -8.47 2.95 -17.05
CA LEU A 25 -7.68 1.82 -17.49
C LEU A 25 -8.31 1.14 -18.71
N SER A 26 -7.46 0.44 -19.48
CA SER A 26 -7.87 -0.37 -20.62
C SER A 26 -8.95 -1.39 -20.22
N SER A 27 -9.83 -1.72 -21.17
CA SER A 27 -10.77 -2.84 -21.02
C SER A 27 -10.07 -4.20 -21.05
N ASP A 28 -8.83 -4.27 -21.52
CA ASP A 28 -7.99 -5.46 -21.42
C ASP A 28 -7.31 -5.48 -20.04
N ASN A 29 -7.64 -6.50 -19.25
CA ASN A 29 -7.13 -6.64 -17.90
C ASN A 29 -5.61 -6.87 -17.86
N GLN A 30 -5.02 -7.55 -18.85
CA GLN A 30 -3.59 -7.79 -18.91
C GLN A 30 -2.83 -6.48 -19.14
N ASP A 31 -3.26 -5.69 -20.14
CA ASP A 31 -2.66 -4.40 -20.44
C ASP A 31 -2.78 -3.44 -19.24
N ALA A 32 -3.94 -3.45 -18.56
CA ALA A 32 -4.17 -2.65 -17.36
C ALA A 32 -3.24 -3.06 -16.21
N LEU A 33 -3.07 -4.38 -15.97
CA LEU A 33 -2.16 -4.90 -14.96
C LEU A 33 -0.69 -4.56 -15.26
N GLU A 34 -0.26 -4.67 -16.52
CA GLU A 34 1.08 -4.28 -16.94
C GLU A 34 1.33 -2.78 -16.73
N PHE A 35 0.35 -1.94 -17.06
CA PHE A 35 0.43 -0.49 -16.86
C PHE A 35 0.58 -0.13 -15.36
N ILE A 36 -0.32 -0.63 -14.50
CA ILE A 36 -0.27 -0.29 -13.07
C ILE A 36 0.97 -0.86 -12.37
N THR A 37 1.45 -2.03 -12.81
CA THR A 37 2.67 -2.64 -12.29
C THR A 37 3.92 -1.86 -12.71
N SER A 38 3.94 -1.34 -13.93
CA SER A 38 5.00 -0.42 -14.39
C SER A 38 4.98 0.90 -13.59
N ALA A 39 3.78 1.45 -13.36
CA ALA A 39 3.61 2.63 -12.53
C ALA A 39 4.08 2.39 -11.08
N ALA A 40 3.85 1.19 -10.53
CA ALA A 40 4.37 0.81 -9.21
C ALA A 40 5.89 0.85 -9.15
N GLY A 41 6.58 0.37 -10.18
CA GLY A 41 8.05 0.43 -10.28
C GLY A 41 8.60 1.85 -10.32
N ALA A 42 8.00 2.73 -11.13
CA ALA A 42 8.37 4.14 -11.18
C ALA A 42 8.11 4.86 -9.84
N ASN A 43 6.99 4.54 -9.19
CA ASN A 43 6.64 5.09 -7.89
C ASN A 43 7.60 4.59 -6.80
N LEU A 44 8.09 3.33 -6.87
CA LEU A 44 9.09 2.79 -5.95
C LEU A 44 10.40 3.57 -6.02
N THR A 45 10.90 3.84 -7.21
CA THR A 45 12.13 4.66 -7.38
C THR A 45 11.98 6.04 -6.74
N SER A 46 10.81 6.67 -6.89
CA SER A 46 10.52 7.96 -6.25
C SER A 46 10.45 7.83 -4.73
N PHE A 47 9.81 6.78 -4.24
CA PHE A 47 9.67 6.49 -2.82
C PHE A 47 11.03 6.27 -2.15
N GLU A 48 11.86 5.41 -2.72
CA GLU A 48 13.23 5.15 -2.24
C GLU A 48 14.05 6.44 -2.15
N LYS A 49 14.01 7.26 -3.20
CA LYS A 49 14.71 8.55 -3.22
C LYS A 49 14.25 9.45 -2.07
N LEU A 50 12.92 9.63 -1.89
CA LEU A 50 12.37 10.48 -0.84
C LEU A 50 12.75 9.99 0.56
N VAL A 51 12.75 8.67 0.77
CA VAL A 51 13.14 8.08 2.06
C VAL A 51 14.61 8.25 2.35
N PHE A 52 15.51 7.97 1.39
CA PHE A 52 16.94 8.09 1.59
C PHE A 52 17.45 9.53 1.63
N GLU A 53 16.69 10.48 1.06
CA GLU A 53 16.94 11.92 1.18
C GLU A 53 16.21 12.55 2.39
N GLU A 54 15.56 11.75 3.23
CA GLU A 54 14.80 12.17 4.44
C GLU A 54 13.72 13.23 4.15
N GLN A 55 13.10 13.17 2.96
CA GLN A 55 12.07 14.10 2.52
C GLN A 55 10.66 13.61 2.93
N PHE A 56 10.33 13.69 4.23
CA PHE A 56 9.09 13.17 4.81
C PHE A 56 7.92 14.17 4.76
N GLY A 57 7.66 14.74 3.60
CA GLY A 57 6.63 15.75 3.40
C GLY A 57 5.47 15.28 2.51
N PRO A 58 4.71 16.24 1.93
CA PRO A 58 3.55 15.94 1.09
C PRO A 58 3.84 15.04 -0.12
N LEU A 59 5.07 15.11 -0.67
CA LEU A 59 5.47 14.26 -1.78
C LEU A 59 5.54 12.79 -1.36
N LEU A 60 6.10 12.49 -0.18
CA LEU A 60 6.14 11.14 0.36
C LEU A 60 4.72 10.62 0.61
N SER A 61 3.86 11.42 1.22
CA SER A 61 2.45 11.06 1.43
C SER A 61 1.74 10.77 0.11
N GLY A 62 1.95 11.60 -0.92
CA GLY A 62 1.40 11.38 -2.26
C GLY A 62 1.90 10.08 -2.89
N THR A 63 3.18 9.77 -2.74
CA THR A 63 3.78 8.53 -3.24
C THR A 63 3.19 7.29 -2.54
N LEU A 64 2.98 7.35 -1.23
CA LEU A 64 2.31 6.29 -0.48
C LEU A 64 0.85 6.11 -0.91
N MET A 65 0.12 7.21 -1.14
CA MET A 65 -1.26 7.14 -1.67
C MET A 65 -1.31 6.47 -3.05
N ASN A 66 -0.33 6.72 -3.92
CA ASN A 66 -0.24 6.05 -5.22
C ASN A 66 -0.09 4.52 -5.05
N PHE A 67 0.69 4.05 -4.08
CA PHE A 67 0.78 2.60 -3.81
C PHE A 67 -0.55 2.02 -3.30
N VAL A 68 -1.31 2.77 -2.51
CA VAL A 68 -2.66 2.34 -2.10
C VAL A 68 -3.57 2.19 -3.33
N GLU A 69 -3.58 3.18 -4.22
CA GLU A 69 -4.37 3.12 -5.46
C GLU A 69 -3.96 1.95 -6.35
N ILE A 70 -2.66 1.80 -6.60
CA ILE A 70 -2.10 0.71 -7.41
C ILE A 70 -2.49 -0.65 -6.83
N GLY A 71 -2.34 -0.82 -5.52
CA GLY A 71 -2.67 -2.06 -4.84
C GLY A 71 -4.15 -2.39 -4.89
N MET A 72 -5.02 -1.42 -4.64
CA MET A 72 -6.48 -1.62 -4.72
C MET A 72 -6.95 -1.89 -6.16
N CYS A 73 -6.48 -1.11 -7.13
CA CYS A 73 -6.80 -1.31 -8.55
C CYS A 73 -6.34 -2.69 -9.03
N GLY A 74 -5.10 -3.07 -8.74
CA GLY A 74 -4.53 -4.35 -9.17
C GLY A 74 -5.26 -5.55 -8.56
N ASN A 75 -5.62 -5.49 -7.28
CA ASN A 75 -6.41 -6.53 -6.64
C ASN A 75 -7.76 -6.74 -7.35
N LEU A 76 -8.49 -5.65 -7.64
CA LEU A 76 -9.80 -5.70 -8.29
C LEU A 76 -9.70 -6.17 -9.75
N LEU A 77 -8.72 -5.69 -10.50
CA LEU A 77 -8.48 -6.11 -11.89
C LEU A 77 -8.13 -7.59 -11.98
N PHE A 78 -7.27 -8.08 -11.08
CA PHE A 78 -6.85 -9.48 -11.10
C PHE A 78 -7.99 -10.43 -10.70
N LYS A 79 -8.85 -10.04 -9.75
CA LYS A 79 -10.04 -10.83 -9.38
C LYS A 79 -11.06 -10.92 -10.52
N GLY A 80 -11.07 -9.96 -11.45
CA GLY A 80 -11.92 -9.98 -12.65
C GLY A 80 -13.42 -9.81 -12.41
N ASP A 81 -13.84 -9.63 -11.18
CA ASP A 81 -15.22 -9.40 -10.80
C ASP A 81 -15.62 -7.93 -11.01
N LYS A 82 -16.94 -7.66 -10.93
CA LYS A 82 -17.43 -6.28 -10.94
C LYS A 82 -16.77 -5.51 -9.78
N PRO A 83 -16.05 -4.41 -10.05
CA PRO A 83 -15.28 -3.70 -9.02
C PRO A 83 -16.18 -3.25 -7.86
N ASN A 84 -15.85 -3.73 -6.66
CA ASN A 84 -16.47 -3.30 -5.40
C ASN A 84 -15.39 -2.68 -4.51
N VAL A 85 -15.10 -1.41 -4.78
CA VAL A 85 -14.01 -0.68 -4.08
C VAL A 85 -14.28 -0.53 -2.59
N ASN A 86 -15.55 -0.26 -2.21
CA ASN A 86 -15.95 -0.21 -0.80
C ASN A 86 -15.77 -1.56 -0.10
N GLY A 87 -16.18 -2.65 -0.76
CA GLY A 87 -16.00 -4.00 -0.24
C GLY A 87 -14.54 -4.33 -0.02
N LEU A 88 -13.67 -3.95 -0.95
CA LEU A 88 -12.23 -4.14 -0.81
C LEU A 88 -11.65 -3.33 0.36
N ALA A 89 -12.04 -2.06 0.54
CA ALA A 89 -11.57 -1.25 1.67
C ALA A 89 -11.98 -1.87 3.02
N ASN A 90 -13.18 -2.42 3.13
CA ASN A 90 -13.63 -3.16 4.32
C ASN A 90 -12.82 -4.45 4.51
N GLU A 91 -12.62 -5.26 3.46
CA GLU A 91 -11.82 -6.49 3.49
C GLU A 91 -10.38 -6.21 3.97
N MET A 92 -9.77 -5.14 3.48
CA MET A 92 -8.43 -4.70 3.89
C MET A 92 -8.40 -4.31 5.37
N THR A 93 -9.40 -3.58 5.85
CA THR A 93 -9.51 -3.15 7.25
C THR A 93 -9.66 -4.36 8.18
N ASP A 94 -10.52 -5.31 7.82
CA ASP A 94 -10.70 -6.55 8.58
C ASP A 94 -9.44 -7.42 8.59
N LEU A 95 -8.75 -7.50 7.45
CA LEU A 95 -7.49 -8.23 7.34
C LEU A 95 -6.40 -7.59 8.22
N TYR A 96 -6.27 -6.26 8.17
CA TYR A 96 -5.36 -5.52 9.04
C TYR A 96 -5.66 -5.80 10.52
N ALA A 97 -6.92 -5.71 10.93
CA ALA A 97 -7.33 -5.95 12.30
C ALA A 97 -6.97 -7.37 12.79
N ARG A 98 -7.17 -8.41 11.96
CA ARG A 98 -6.80 -9.78 12.26
C ARG A 98 -5.29 -9.94 12.36
N LYS A 99 -4.55 -9.53 11.32
CA LYS A 99 -3.08 -9.62 11.29
C LYS A 99 -2.45 -8.84 12.45
N ASN A 100 -2.97 -7.67 12.78
CA ASN A 100 -2.43 -6.86 13.87
C ASN A 100 -2.60 -7.54 15.24
N ARG A 101 -3.71 -8.25 15.48
CA ARG A 101 -3.90 -9.06 16.70
C ARG A 101 -2.91 -10.23 16.75
N ASP A 102 -2.73 -10.94 15.62
CA ASP A 102 -1.87 -12.13 15.59
C ASP A 102 -0.38 -11.77 15.71
N TYR A 103 0.05 -10.70 15.06
CA TYR A 103 1.46 -10.28 15.02
C TYR A 103 1.84 -9.20 16.05
N GLY A 104 0.90 -8.73 16.86
CA GLY A 104 1.17 -7.80 17.96
C GLY A 104 1.83 -6.49 17.52
N ASN A 105 1.31 -5.87 16.46
CA ASN A 105 1.80 -4.60 15.93
C ASN A 105 3.29 -4.64 15.49
N SER A 106 3.72 -5.78 14.93
CA SER A 106 5.14 -6.01 14.59
C SER A 106 5.70 -5.05 13.54
N PHE A 107 4.84 -4.53 12.64
CA PHE A 107 5.27 -3.56 11.63
C PHE A 107 5.74 -2.27 12.28
N ASP A 108 4.95 -1.67 13.17
CA ASP A 108 5.31 -0.43 13.86
C ASP A 108 6.55 -0.62 14.72
N LYS A 109 6.64 -1.73 15.49
CA LYS A 109 7.84 -2.06 16.26
C LYS A 109 9.11 -2.14 15.41
N SER A 110 8.97 -2.59 14.17
CA SER A 110 10.10 -2.60 13.22
C SER A 110 10.41 -1.21 12.71
N MET A 111 9.37 -0.39 12.43
CA MET A 111 9.52 1.00 12.03
C MET A 111 10.19 1.84 13.13
N ASP A 112 9.74 1.68 14.39
CA ASP A 112 10.33 2.37 15.56
C ASP A 112 11.81 2.03 15.75
N LYS A 113 12.19 0.80 15.42
CA LYS A 113 13.57 0.33 15.60
C LYS A 113 14.49 0.65 14.43
N PHE A 114 14.00 0.59 13.20
CA PHE A 114 14.81 0.63 11.99
C PHE A 114 14.43 1.77 11.04
N GLY A 115 13.42 2.56 11.38
CA GLY A 115 12.96 3.68 10.58
C GLY A 115 12.31 3.29 9.25
N MET A 116 12.22 4.27 8.37
CA MET A 116 11.54 4.17 7.07
C MET A 116 12.11 3.10 6.12
N VAL A 117 13.34 2.62 6.36
CA VAL A 117 13.92 1.54 5.54
C VAL A 117 13.07 0.27 5.57
N VAL A 118 12.35 0.02 6.67
CA VAL A 118 11.41 -1.12 6.76
C VAL A 118 10.32 -1.02 5.69
N SER A 119 9.74 0.16 5.51
CA SER A 119 8.73 0.40 4.47
C SER A 119 9.30 0.23 3.08
N VAL A 120 10.53 0.72 2.83
CA VAL A 120 11.21 0.54 1.53
C VAL A 120 11.33 -0.94 1.19
N ILE A 121 11.81 -1.75 2.14
CA ILE A 121 11.97 -3.19 1.95
C ILE A 121 10.59 -3.86 1.70
N ARG A 122 9.59 -3.62 2.56
CA ARG A 122 8.28 -4.28 2.46
C ARG A 122 7.52 -3.92 1.18
N ILE A 123 7.51 -2.64 0.82
CA ILE A 123 6.88 -2.16 -0.41
C ILE A 123 7.68 -2.63 -1.63
N GLY A 124 9.01 -2.54 -1.58
CA GLY A 124 9.90 -2.98 -2.65
C GLY A 124 9.74 -4.45 -2.99
N ASP A 125 9.67 -5.34 -1.98
CA ASP A 125 9.43 -6.78 -2.17
C ASP A 125 8.12 -7.03 -2.94
N LYS A 126 7.03 -6.32 -2.59
CA LYS A 126 5.74 -6.49 -3.26
C LYS A 126 5.75 -5.96 -4.70
N VAL A 127 6.36 -4.80 -4.94
CA VAL A 127 6.51 -4.24 -6.29
C VAL A 127 7.34 -5.16 -7.18
N ASN A 128 8.51 -5.63 -6.71
CA ASN A 128 9.38 -6.53 -7.46
C ASN A 128 8.68 -7.86 -7.80
N ARG A 129 7.93 -8.41 -6.83
CA ARG A 129 7.13 -9.62 -7.05
C ARG A 129 6.05 -9.40 -8.11
N LEU A 130 5.29 -8.29 -8.04
CA LEU A 130 4.26 -7.95 -9.03
C LEU A 130 4.85 -7.81 -10.43
N GLN A 131 5.97 -7.11 -10.58
CA GLN A 131 6.65 -6.95 -11.87
C GLN A 131 7.08 -8.30 -12.46
N SER A 132 7.52 -9.22 -11.62
CA SER A 132 7.91 -10.57 -12.05
C SER A 132 6.70 -11.40 -12.49
N LEU A 133 5.62 -11.40 -11.68
CA LEU A 133 4.46 -12.27 -11.91
C LEU A 133 3.57 -11.78 -13.06
N VAL A 134 3.37 -10.47 -13.19
CA VAL A 134 2.56 -9.91 -14.28
C VAL A 134 3.22 -10.15 -15.63
N LYS A 135 4.56 -10.03 -15.73
CA LYS A 135 5.31 -10.39 -16.95
C LYS A 135 5.17 -11.87 -17.31
N LYS A 136 5.05 -12.76 -16.33
CA LYS A 136 4.82 -14.21 -16.54
C LYS A 136 3.34 -14.57 -16.74
N LYS A 137 2.47 -13.60 -17.00
CA LYS A 137 1.01 -13.78 -17.16
C LYS A 137 0.34 -14.49 -15.99
N GLY A 138 0.86 -14.28 -14.79
CA GLY A 138 0.28 -14.83 -13.56
C GLY A 138 0.65 -16.29 -13.27
N GLU A 139 1.53 -16.91 -14.03
CA GLU A 139 2.06 -18.25 -13.75
C GLU A 139 3.03 -18.21 -12.56
N ALA A 140 2.47 -18.20 -11.34
CA ALA A 140 3.24 -18.32 -10.12
C ALA A 140 3.54 -19.79 -9.83
N GLU A 141 4.81 -20.14 -9.64
CA GLU A 141 5.23 -21.48 -9.20
C GLU A 141 4.81 -21.74 -7.74
N VAL A 142 4.81 -20.69 -6.93
CA VAL A 142 4.35 -20.74 -5.53
C VAL A 142 2.87 -20.38 -5.48
N LYS A 143 2.02 -21.36 -5.16
CA LYS A 143 0.55 -21.23 -5.19
C LYS A 143 -0.06 -20.62 -3.94
N ASP A 144 0.72 -20.48 -2.86
CA ASP A 144 0.21 -20.09 -1.54
C ASP A 144 -0.07 -18.59 -1.39
N GLU A 145 0.39 -17.78 -2.34
CA GLU A 145 0.17 -16.32 -2.34
C GLU A 145 -0.19 -15.84 -3.75
N SER A 146 -1.43 -15.44 -3.94
CA SER A 146 -1.92 -14.95 -5.24
C SER A 146 -1.37 -13.57 -5.60
N ILE A 147 -1.44 -13.21 -6.89
CA ILE A 147 -1.13 -11.84 -7.35
C ILE A 147 -2.07 -10.84 -6.68
N ALA A 148 -3.36 -11.19 -6.50
CA ALA A 148 -4.32 -10.34 -5.81
C ALA A 148 -3.90 -10.07 -4.35
N ASP A 149 -3.38 -11.07 -3.64
CA ASP A 149 -2.87 -10.90 -2.27
C ASP A 149 -1.64 -9.99 -2.25
N THR A 150 -0.76 -10.11 -3.24
CA THR A 150 0.43 -9.24 -3.35
C THR A 150 0.04 -7.77 -3.58
N PHE A 151 -0.97 -7.51 -4.40
CA PHE A 151 -1.52 -6.16 -4.57
C PHE A 151 -2.17 -5.65 -3.28
N MET A 152 -2.91 -6.49 -2.57
CA MET A 152 -3.51 -6.14 -1.27
C MET A 152 -2.43 -5.82 -0.24
N ASP A 153 -1.39 -6.62 -0.13
CA ASP A 153 -0.27 -6.39 0.77
C ASP A 153 0.47 -5.08 0.46
N LEU A 154 0.67 -4.74 -0.83
CA LEU A 154 1.26 -3.47 -1.24
C LEU A 154 0.46 -2.28 -0.68
N ALA A 155 -0.86 -2.28 -0.87
CA ALA A 155 -1.74 -1.24 -0.34
C ALA A 155 -1.70 -1.19 1.19
N CYS A 156 -1.74 -2.35 1.86
CA CYS A 156 -1.70 -2.42 3.32
C CYS A 156 -0.39 -1.85 3.89
N TYR A 157 0.78 -2.20 3.32
CA TYR A 157 2.05 -1.63 3.78
C TYR A 157 2.15 -0.12 3.56
N ALA A 158 1.61 0.40 2.45
CA ALA A 158 1.57 1.83 2.21
C ALA A 158 0.67 2.56 3.23
N ILE A 159 -0.50 2.00 3.57
CA ILE A 159 -1.38 2.54 4.62
C ILE A 159 -0.69 2.52 5.99
N MET A 160 -0.09 1.39 6.37
CA MET A 160 0.60 1.26 7.65
C MET A 160 1.77 2.25 7.77
N THR A 161 2.48 2.51 6.68
CA THR A 161 3.54 3.53 6.64
C THR A 161 2.98 4.94 6.85
N GLN A 162 1.87 5.28 6.21
CA GLN A 162 1.20 6.57 6.44
C GLN A 162 0.75 6.72 7.89
N MET A 163 0.18 5.66 8.48
CA MET A 163 -0.24 5.67 9.88
C MET A 163 0.93 5.94 10.82
N TRP A 164 2.08 5.29 10.58
CA TRP A 164 3.28 5.47 11.38
C TRP A 164 3.80 6.91 11.28
N LEU A 165 3.91 7.48 10.08
CA LEU A 165 4.34 8.87 9.88
C LEU A 165 3.43 9.88 10.59
N VAL A 166 2.11 9.66 10.60
CA VAL A 166 1.17 10.54 11.33
C VAL A 166 1.37 10.43 12.84
N CYS A 167 1.67 9.23 13.35
CA CYS A 167 1.91 9.04 14.78
C CYS A 167 3.23 9.68 15.23
N GLU A 168 4.31 9.53 14.46
CA GLU A 168 5.61 10.14 14.75
C GLU A 168 5.55 11.67 14.70
N GLY A 169 4.95 12.25 13.64
CA GLY A 169 4.78 13.71 13.55
C GLY A 169 4.02 14.30 14.75
N ASN A 170 3.03 13.57 15.28
CA ASN A 170 2.32 14.00 16.49
C ASN A 170 3.15 13.86 17.78
N SER A 171 4.19 13.01 17.78
CA SER A 171 5.09 12.85 18.93
C SER A 171 6.09 14.01 19.03
N GLU A 172 6.67 14.40 17.90
CA GLU A 172 7.60 15.54 17.82
C GLU A 172 6.92 16.88 18.17
N GLU A 173 5.66 17.10 17.74
CA GLU A 173 4.90 18.31 18.10
C GLU A 173 4.58 18.37 19.61
N LYS A 174 4.42 17.25 20.30
CA LYS A 174 4.18 17.21 21.74
C LYS A 174 5.44 17.49 22.54
N GLU A 175 6.59 16.93 22.14
CA GLU A 175 7.86 17.20 22.79
C GLU A 175 8.27 18.67 22.66
N ALA A 176 8.04 19.28 21.48
CA ALA A 176 8.31 20.71 21.25
C ALA A 176 7.35 21.67 21.99
N ALA A 177 6.19 21.19 22.44
CA ALA A 177 5.22 22.00 23.19
C ALA A 177 5.44 21.93 24.73
N ASP A 178 6.21 20.94 25.19
CA ASP A 178 6.54 20.74 26.62
C ASP A 178 7.91 21.36 26.99
N GLU A 179 8.67 21.90 26.03
CA GLU A 179 9.89 22.70 26.21
C GLU A 179 9.57 24.23 26.22
#